data_995575d4cbb26bb0c3e242cfb17395fe
#
_entry.id   995575d4cbb26bb0c3e242cfb17395fe
#
_cell.length_a   1.000
_cell.length_b   1.000
_cell.length_c   1.000
_cell.angle_alpha   90.00
_cell.angle_beta   90.00
_cell.angle_gamma   90.00
#
_symmetry.space_group_name_H-M   'P 1'
#
loop_
_entity.id
_entity.type
_entity.pdbx_description
1 polymer ?
#
loop_
_entity_poly.entity_id
_entity_poly.type
_entity_poly.pdbx_seq_one_letter_code
_entity_poly.pdbx_strand_id
1 'polypeptide(L)'
;VGNREDGKTDPQIEHLFRVFVGLLQPCDHYPHSLRLVRQNAAPLMLDVALAHDILEDTDITEEELATVLNEFGLEAVKALTRSKDQTYFDYIEKQVLTNPLASLVKLADLEDNIKNAIPSLQTRYNKAKKIILDHWHNVVFPPPSTESDEDAGAGEETPEKETTIIQPD
;
A
#
# COMPACT_ATOMS: atom_id res chain seq x y z
N VAL A 1 22.10 -13.02 -6.57
CA VAL A 1 21.26 -13.59 -5.50
C VAL A 1 21.75 -15.02 -5.32
N GLY A 2 22.68 -15.23 -4.39
CA GLY A 2 23.36 -16.51 -4.29
C GLY A 2 22.80 -17.37 -3.16
N ASN A 3 22.59 -18.65 -3.44
CA ASN A 3 22.61 -19.65 -2.38
C ASN A 3 24.02 -19.63 -1.77
N ARG A 4 24.13 -19.72 -0.44
CA ARG A 4 25.40 -19.99 0.20
C ARG A 4 25.92 -21.34 -0.27
N GLU A 5 27.25 -21.55 -0.23
CA GLU A 5 27.90 -22.81 -0.62
C GLU A 5 27.40 -24.03 0.20
N ASP A 6 26.75 -23.78 1.36
CA ASP A 6 26.13 -24.81 2.22
C ASP A 6 24.72 -25.21 1.80
N GLY A 7 24.18 -24.66 0.71
CA GLY A 7 22.83 -24.94 0.20
C GLY A 7 21.71 -24.29 1.00
N LYS A 8 22.01 -23.40 1.97
CA LYS A 8 21.01 -22.64 2.74
C LYS A 8 20.67 -21.35 2.02
N THR A 9 19.40 -20.99 2.08
CA THR A 9 18.90 -19.70 1.57
C THR A 9 19.46 -18.56 2.43
N ASP A 10 19.70 -17.40 1.82
CA ASP A 10 20.10 -16.21 2.54
C ASP A 10 19.00 -15.82 3.54
N PRO A 11 19.31 -15.61 4.84
CA PRO A 11 18.33 -15.25 5.87
C PRO A 11 17.50 -14.00 5.50
N GLN A 12 18.09 -13.06 4.76
CA GLN A 12 17.42 -11.85 4.30
C GLN A 12 16.35 -12.18 3.26
N ILE A 13 16.66 -13.04 2.29
CA ILE A 13 15.68 -13.53 1.29
C ILE A 13 14.57 -14.31 1.98
N GLU A 14 14.90 -15.14 2.97
CA GLU A 14 13.89 -15.85 3.74
C GLU A 14 12.96 -14.90 4.50
N HIS A 15 13.51 -13.81 5.07
CA HIS A 15 12.73 -12.78 5.73
C HIS A 15 11.76 -12.10 4.75
N LEU A 16 12.25 -11.59 3.63
CA LEU A 16 11.42 -10.96 2.58
C LEU A 16 10.27 -11.88 2.15
N PHE A 17 10.59 -13.17 1.97
CA PHE A 17 9.58 -14.16 1.59
C PHE A 17 8.54 -14.42 2.70
N ARG A 18 8.95 -14.45 3.98
CA ARG A 18 8.02 -14.60 5.11
C ARG A 18 7.09 -13.39 5.26
N VAL A 19 7.61 -12.16 5.06
CA VAL A 19 6.78 -10.94 5.02
C VAL A 19 5.77 -11.01 3.88
N PHE A 20 6.22 -11.36 2.68
CA PHE A 20 5.35 -11.58 1.52
C PHE A 20 4.24 -12.60 1.81
N VAL A 21 4.58 -13.78 2.34
CA VAL A 21 3.61 -14.82 2.70
C VAL A 21 2.69 -14.35 3.83
N GLY A 22 3.19 -13.61 4.80
CA GLY A 22 2.41 -13.01 5.90
C GLY A 22 1.28 -12.12 5.37
N LEU A 23 1.55 -11.32 4.35
CA LEU A 23 0.56 -10.46 3.71
C LEU A 23 -0.53 -11.24 2.95
N LEU A 24 -0.31 -12.49 2.61
CA LEU A 24 -1.34 -13.35 1.99
C LEU A 24 -2.27 -13.99 3.03
N GLN A 25 -1.89 -14.02 4.32
CA GLN A 25 -2.70 -14.61 5.38
C GLN A 25 -3.94 -13.76 5.71
N PRO A 26 -5.01 -14.34 6.27
CA PRO A 26 -6.15 -13.57 6.77
C PRO A 26 -5.70 -12.47 7.75
N CYS A 27 -6.22 -11.26 7.59
CA CYS A 27 -5.87 -10.10 8.40
C CYS A 27 -7.10 -9.47 9.10
N ASP A 28 -8.01 -10.31 9.59
CA ASP A 28 -9.26 -9.85 10.22
C ASP A 28 -9.02 -8.98 11.46
N HIS A 29 -7.85 -9.10 12.08
CA HIS A 29 -7.41 -8.29 13.21
C HIS A 29 -6.85 -6.91 12.80
N TYR A 30 -6.71 -6.63 11.49
CA TYR A 30 -6.30 -5.31 11.00
C TYR A 30 -7.49 -4.36 10.90
N PRO A 31 -7.28 -3.04 11.08
CA PRO A 31 -8.30 -2.03 10.85
C PRO A 31 -8.96 -2.17 9.48
N HIS A 32 -10.26 -1.84 9.42
CA HIS A 32 -11.03 -1.94 8.18
C HIS A 32 -10.39 -1.14 7.03
N SER A 33 -9.87 0.06 7.34
CA SER A 33 -9.15 0.91 6.40
C SER A 33 -7.97 0.18 5.73
N LEU A 34 -7.12 -0.49 6.50
CA LEU A 34 -5.99 -1.25 5.95
C LEU A 34 -6.44 -2.50 5.18
N ARG A 35 -7.52 -3.16 5.59
CA ARG A 35 -8.09 -4.29 4.83
C ARG A 35 -8.60 -3.86 3.46
N LEU A 36 -9.19 -2.67 3.34
CA LEU A 36 -9.58 -2.09 2.06
C LEU A 36 -8.36 -1.79 1.17
N VAL A 37 -7.30 -1.22 1.71
CA VAL A 37 -6.04 -1.01 0.97
C VAL A 37 -5.50 -2.33 0.45
N ARG A 38 -5.44 -3.36 1.29
CA ARG A 38 -5.00 -4.69 0.90
C ARG A 38 -5.82 -5.27 -0.24
N GLN A 39 -7.15 -5.16 -0.19
CA GLN A 39 -8.04 -5.68 -1.24
C GLN A 39 -7.85 -4.98 -2.58
N ASN A 40 -7.61 -3.66 -2.57
CA ASN A 40 -7.52 -2.86 -3.80
C ASN A 40 -6.11 -2.77 -4.37
N ALA A 41 -5.07 -2.99 -3.56
CA ALA A 41 -3.67 -2.83 -3.96
C ALA A 41 -2.83 -4.11 -3.79
N ALA A 42 -3.46 -5.30 -3.79
CA ALA A 42 -2.79 -6.56 -3.50
C ALA A 42 -1.53 -6.83 -4.35
N PRO A 43 -1.51 -6.66 -5.68
CA PRO A 43 -0.30 -6.87 -6.46
C PRO A 43 0.83 -5.93 -6.04
N LEU A 44 0.53 -4.63 -5.93
CA LEU A 44 1.50 -3.61 -5.54
C LEU A 44 2.03 -3.82 -4.12
N MET A 45 1.17 -4.25 -3.20
CA MET A 45 1.56 -4.59 -1.83
C MET A 45 2.62 -5.71 -1.81
N LEU A 46 2.49 -6.70 -2.69
CA LEU A 46 3.44 -7.81 -2.77
C LEU A 46 4.78 -7.35 -3.35
N ASP A 47 4.77 -6.47 -4.35
CA ASP A 47 5.98 -5.87 -4.92
C ASP A 47 6.72 -5.03 -3.87
N VAL A 48 5.99 -4.21 -3.10
CA VAL A 48 6.55 -3.42 -1.99
C VAL A 48 7.10 -4.32 -0.89
N ALA A 49 6.44 -5.43 -0.57
CA ALA A 49 6.92 -6.38 0.43
C ALA A 49 8.27 -7.01 0.05
N LEU A 50 8.49 -7.27 -1.24
CA LEU A 50 9.78 -7.81 -1.72
C LEU A 50 10.88 -6.75 -1.78
N ALA A 51 10.51 -5.47 -1.85
CA ALA A 51 11.44 -4.35 -1.98
C ALA A 51 11.63 -3.54 -0.69
N HIS A 52 10.95 -3.86 0.42
CA HIS A 52 10.81 -2.97 1.57
C HIS A 52 12.13 -2.58 2.26
N ASP A 53 13.13 -3.44 2.24
CA ASP A 53 14.45 -3.20 2.83
C ASP A 53 15.54 -2.88 1.78
N ILE A 54 15.18 -2.84 0.49
CA ILE A 54 16.16 -2.80 -0.60
C ILE A 54 17.01 -1.53 -0.58
N LEU A 55 16.42 -0.37 -0.23
CA LEU A 55 17.12 0.90 -0.13
C LEU A 55 17.96 1.05 1.15
N GLU A 56 17.68 0.24 2.20
CA GLU A 56 18.48 0.21 3.44
C GLU A 56 19.66 -0.76 3.32
N ASP A 57 19.48 -1.89 2.65
CA ASP A 57 20.36 -3.03 2.70
C ASP A 57 21.24 -3.21 1.45
N THR A 58 21.02 -2.42 0.40
CA THR A 58 21.75 -2.51 -0.87
C THR A 58 22.17 -1.13 -1.39
N ASP A 59 23.00 -1.10 -2.43
CA ASP A 59 23.40 0.12 -3.15
C ASP A 59 22.42 0.52 -4.26
N ILE A 60 21.25 -0.13 -4.36
CA ILE A 60 20.22 0.20 -5.35
C ILE A 60 19.65 1.58 -5.06
N THR A 61 19.57 2.42 -6.10
CA THR A 61 19.06 3.79 -5.98
C THR A 61 17.55 3.85 -6.20
N GLU A 62 16.93 4.97 -5.78
CA GLU A 62 15.51 5.22 -6.05
C GLU A 62 15.21 5.26 -7.56
N GLU A 63 16.14 5.79 -8.38
CA GLU A 63 16.01 5.84 -9.84
C GLU A 63 16.01 4.45 -10.46
N GLU A 64 16.86 3.55 -9.97
CA GLU A 64 16.89 2.15 -10.43
C GLU A 64 15.61 1.43 -10.01
N LEU A 65 15.14 1.65 -8.78
CA LEU A 65 13.91 1.04 -8.28
C LEU A 65 12.68 1.56 -9.03
N ALA A 66 12.66 2.83 -9.46
CA ALA A 66 11.60 3.42 -10.28
C ALA A 66 11.46 2.78 -11.67
N THR A 67 12.45 2.01 -12.13
CA THR A 67 12.34 1.26 -13.39
C THR A 67 11.46 0.01 -13.28
N VAL A 68 11.26 -0.50 -12.07
CA VAL A 68 10.52 -1.75 -11.78
C VAL A 68 9.27 -1.54 -10.94
N LEU A 69 9.21 -0.50 -10.11
CA LEU A 69 8.04 -0.12 -9.34
C LEU A 69 7.36 1.10 -9.96
N ASN A 70 6.04 1.12 -9.90
CA ASN A 70 5.31 2.36 -10.21
C ASN A 70 5.49 3.40 -9.09
N GLU A 71 5.05 4.63 -9.34
CA GLU A 71 5.17 5.75 -8.41
C GLU A 71 4.63 5.42 -7.00
N PHE A 72 3.45 4.79 -6.90
CA PHE A 72 2.86 4.43 -5.60
C PHE A 72 3.67 3.38 -4.84
N GLY A 73 4.25 2.40 -5.54
CA GLY A 73 5.13 1.40 -4.96
C GLY A 73 6.45 2.00 -4.48
N LEU A 74 7.05 2.86 -5.28
CA LEU A 74 8.27 3.57 -4.94
C LEU A 74 8.07 4.45 -3.69
N GLU A 75 6.99 5.23 -3.62
CA GLU A 75 6.67 6.05 -2.45
C GLU A 75 6.44 5.20 -1.19
N ALA A 76 5.84 4.01 -1.33
CA ALA A 76 5.68 3.09 -0.21
C ALA A 76 7.03 2.53 0.28
N VAL A 77 7.94 2.16 -0.62
CA VAL A 77 9.31 1.70 -0.25
C VAL A 77 10.09 2.83 0.41
N LYS A 78 10.04 4.05 -0.12
CA LYS A 78 10.65 5.24 0.50
C LYS A 78 10.09 5.48 1.91
N ALA A 79 8.78 5.33 2.11
CA ALA A 79 8.15 5.44 3.42
C ALA A 79 8.59 4.31 4.38
N LEU A 80 9.08 3.19 3.88
CA LEU A 80 9.63 2.07 4.66
C LEU A 80 11.13 2.22 4.95
N THR A 81 11.85 3.10 4.24
CA THR A 81 13.29 3.32 4.36
C THR A 81 13.59 4.35 5.45
N ARG A 82 14.20 3.95 6.55
CA ARG A 82 14.51 4.82 7.68
C ARG A 82 15.84 5.54 7.49
N SER A 83 15.87 6.86 7.66
CA SER A 83 17.11 7.65 7.70
C SER A 83 17.93 7.36 8.95
N LYS A 84 19.27 7.38 8.85
CA LYS A 84 20.19 7.04 9.94
C LYS A 84 20.11 7.97 11.15
N ASP A 85 19.71 9.21 10.96
CA ASP A 85 19.55 10.26 11.98
C ASP A 85 18.16 10.28 12.62
N GLN A 86 17.25 9.44 12.14
CA GLN A 86 15.86 9.39 12.61
C GLN A 86 15.68 8.35 13.72
N THR A 87 14.96 8.71 14.78
CA THR A 87 14.59 7.71 15.81
C THR A 87 13.60 6.70 15.25
N TYR A 88 13.57 5.50 15.84
CA TYR A 88 12.67 4.45 15.35
C TYR A 88 11.19 4.83 15.42
N PHE A 89 10.75 5.52 16.47
CA PHE A 89 9.35 5.93 16.60
C PHE A 89 9.00 7.15 15.75
N ASP A 90 9.94 8.10 15.57
CA ASP A 90 9.76 9.18 14.60
C ASP A 90 9.57 8.64 13.17
N TYR A 91 10.35 7.64 12.80
CA TYR A 91 10.21 6.95 11.53
C TYR A 91 8.81 6.34 11.39
N ILE A 92 8.32 5.59 12.39
CA ILE A 92 6.97 5.03 12.35
C ILE A 92 5.93 6.14 12.22
N GLU A 93 5.95 7.14 13.10
CA GLU A 93 4.89 8.15 13.23
C GLU A 93 4.90 9.18 12.09
N LYS A 94 6.07 9.59 11.59
CA LYS A 94 6.20 10.67 10.61
C LYS A 94 6.39 10.19 9.17
N GLN A 95 6.64 8.89 8.98
CA GLN A 95 6.94 8.35 7.67
C GLN A 95 6.05 7.15 7.34
N VAL A 96 6.11 6.05 8.11
CA VAL A 96 5.31 4.85 7.82
C VAL A 96 3.80 5.13 7.85
N LEU A 97 3.32 5.91 8.84
CA LEU A 97 1.89 6.24 8.96
C LEU A 97 1.34 7.12 7.82
N THR A 98 2.19 7.82 7.08
CA THR A 98 1.74 8.67 5.95
C THR A 98 1.33 7.86 4.73
N ASN A 99 1.72 6.58 4.67
CA ASN A 99 1.44 5.72 3.53
C ASN A 99 0.76 4.42 3.99
N PRO A 100 -0.49 4.16 3.58
CA PRO A 100 -1.25 2.98 4.03
C PRO A 100 -0.64 1.67 3.54
N LEU A 101 0.01 1.66 2.37
CA LEU A 101 0.66 0.49 1.81
C LEU A 101 1.95 0.17 2.59
N ALA A 102 2.75 1.18 2.91
CA ALA A 102 3.91 1.05 3.79
C ALA A 102 3.51 0.55 5.19
N SER A 103 2.41 1.06 5.74
CA SER A 103 1.88 0.61 7.04
C SER A 103 1.49 -0.87 7.03
N LEU A 104 0.86 -1.36 5.96
CA LEU A 104 0.53 -2.78 5.80
C LEU A 104 1.76 -3.66 5.75
N VAL A 105 2.73 -3.30 4.90
CA VAL A 105 3.98 -4.07 4.78
C VAL A 105 4.76 -4.04 6.08
N LYS A 106 4.82 -2.88 6.76
CA LYS A 106 5.49 -2.76 8.07
C LYS A 106 4.82 -3.59 9.17
N LEU A 107 3.51 -3.75 9.16
CA LEU A 107 2.83 -4.65 10.09
C LEU A 107 3.26 -6.11 9.89
N ALA A 108 3.33 -6.58 8.66
CA ALA A 108 3.78 -7.95 8.35
C ALA A 108 5.26 -8.16 8.70
N ASP A 109 6.12 -7.18 8.41
CA ASP A 109 7.53 -7.17 8.80
C ASP A 109 7.70 -7.25 10.33
N LEU A 110 6.96 -6.42 11.08
CA LEU A 110 6.97 -6.45 12.54
C LEU A 110 6.49 -7.81 13.09
N GLU A 111 5.47 -8.40 12.49
CA GLU A 111 4.96 -9.71 12.89
C GLU A 111 5.96 -10.83 12.66
N ASP A 112 6.74 -10.77 11.58
CA ASP A 112 7.83 -11.73 11.36
C ASP A 112 9.00 -11.50 12.33
N ASN A 113 9.42 -10.25 12.50
CA ASN A 113 10.52 -9.88 13.38
C ASN A 113 10.26 -10.23 14.86
N ILE A 114 9.03 -10.04 15.37
CA ILE A 114 8.65 -10.35 16.74
C ILE A 114 8.89 -11.83 17.08
N LYS A 115 8.71 -12.75 16.13
CA LYS A 115 8.85 -14.19 16.37
C LYS A 115 10.24 -14.60 16.86
N ASN A 116 11.27 -13.89 16.36
CA ASN A 116 12.67 -14.24 16.62
C ASN A 116 13.43 -13.18 17.41
N ALA A 117 12.79 -12.10 17.83
CA ALA A 117 13.42 -10.99 18.53
C ALA A 117 13.67 -11.29 20.01
N ILE A 118 14.75 -10.71 20.56
CA ILE A 118 14.97 -10.67 22.01
C ILE A 118 13.90 -9.81 22.72
N PRO A 119 13.63 -10.00 24.02
CA PRO A 119 12.50 -9.34 24.71
C PRO A 119 12.47 -7.81 24.59
N SER A 120 13.61 -7.14 24.59
CA SER A 120 13.69 -5.69 24.43
C SER A 120 13.23 -5.22 23.03
N LEU A 121 13.59 -5.97 22.00
CA LEU A 121 13.17 -5.71 20.62
C LEU A 121 11.69 -6.07 20.43
N GLN A 122 11.21 -7.18 21.02
CA GLN A 122 9.79 -7.52 21.00
C GLN A 122 8.93 -6.39 21.57
N THR A 123 9.34 -5.80 22.70
CA THR A 123 8.64 -4.68 23.32
C THR A 123 8.58 -3.48 22.37
N ARG A 124 9.70 -3.14 21.71
CA ARG A 124 9.77 -2.06 20.72
C ARG A 124 8.87 -2.32 19.52
N TYR A 125 8.91 -3.53 18.96
CA TYR A 125 8.12 -3.90 17.79
C TYR A 125 6.62 -3.98 18.10
N ASN A 126 6.24 -4.51 19.26
CA ASN A 126 4.84 -4.50 19.70
C ASN A 126 4.30 -3.09 19.91
N LYS A 127 5.12 -2.16 20.43
CA LYS A 127 4.74 -0.75 20.54
C LYS A 127 4.54 -0.12 19.17
N ALA A 128 5.44 -0.35 18.21
CA ALA A 128 5.30 0.16 16.85
C ALA A 128 4.07 -0.41 16.15
N LYS A 129 3.83 -1.72 16.28
CA LYS A 129 2.61 -2.38 15.78
C LYS A 129 1.35 -1.72 16.33
N LYS A 130 1.31 -1.47 17.65
CA LYS A 130 0.17 -0.79 18.27
C LYS A 130 -0.04 0.61 17.73
N ILE A 131 1.00 1.42 17.55
CA ILE A 131 0.92 2.77 16.98
C ILE A 131 0.27 2.72 15.58
N ILE A 132 0.72 1.79 14.72
CA ILE A 132 0.17 1.66 13.37
C ILE A 132 -1.31 1.25 13.41
N LEU A 133 -1.67 0.25 14.21
CA LEU A 133 -3.05 -0.23 14.32
C LEU A 133 -3.98 0.85 14.88
N ASP A 134 -3.59 1.55 15.95
CA ASP A 134 -4.39 2.61 16.57
C ASP A 134 -4.62 3.77 15.58
N HIS A 135 -3.59 4.17 14.81
CA HIS A 135 -3.74 5.21 13.79
C HIS A 135 -4.81 4.83 12.76
N TRP A 136 -4.68 3.66 12.16
CA TRP A 136 -5.56 3.23 11.06
C TRP A 136 -6.96 2.79 11.53
N HIS A 137 -7.17 2.49 12.82
CA HIS A 137 -8.51 2.32 13.38
C HIS A 137 -9.33 3.61 13.33
N ASN A 138 -8.67 4.77 13.43
CA ASN A 138 -9.32 6.08 13.45
C ASN A 138 -9.45 6.70 12.04
N VAL A 139 -8.82 6.12 11.03
CA VAL A 139 -8.94 6.58 9.65
C VAL A 139 -10.17 5.97 8.98
N VAL A 140 -11.09 6.83 8.57
CA VAL A 140 -12.26 6.45 7.76
C VAL A 140 -12.02 6.93 6.34
N PHE A 141 -11.89 6.00 5.39
CA PHE A 141 -11.92 6.37 3.99
C PHE A 141 -13.34 6.76 3.59
N PRO A 142 -13.55 7.89 2.89
CA PRO A 142 -14.85 8.20 2.34
C PRO A 142 -15.26 7.05 1.37
N PRO A 143 -16.56 6.76 1.26
CA PRO A 143 -17.02 5.82 0.25
C PRO A 143 -16.57 6.33 -1.13
N PRO A 144 -16.29 5.43 -2.10
CA PRO A 144 -15.99 5.86 -3.45
C PRO A 144 -17.10 6.77 -3.93
N SER A 145 -16.74 7.95 -4.46
CA SER A 145 -17.69 8.85 -5.09
C SER A 145 -18.42 8.06 -6.16
N THR A 146 -19.71 7.82 -5.97
CA THR A 146 -20.58 7.42 -7.05
C THR A 146 -20.71 8.66 -7.94
N GLU A 147 -19.84 8.80 -8.92
CA GLU A 147 -20.15 9.66 -10.04
C GLU A 147 -21.38 9.03 -10.69
N SER A 148 -22.54 9.58 -10.34
CA SER A 148 -23.77 9.29 -11.06
C SER A 148 -23.58 9.81 -12.49
N ASP A 149 -23.60 8.90 -13.46
CA ASP A 149 -23.78 9.21 -14.86
C ASP A 149 -25.16 9.90 -15.05
N GLU A 150 -25.31 11.10 -14.56
CA GLU A 150 -26.42 12.00 -14.87
C GLU A 150 -25.94 13.04 -15.87
N ASP A 151 -25.60 12.61 -17.06
CA ASP A 151 -25.70 13.46 -18.26
C ASP A 151 -25.80 12.62 -19.53
N ALA A 152 -26.98 12.03 -19.74
CA ALA A 152 -27.39 11.51 -21.04
C ALA A 152 -28.90 11.71 -21.21
N GLY A 153 -29.33 12.95 -21.46
CA GLY A 153 -30.74 13.24 -21.63
C GLY A 153 -31.10 14.66 -22.05
N ALA A 154 -30.25 15.33 -22.85
CA ALA A 154 -30.71 16.51 -23.58
C ALA A 154 -31.42 16.06 -24.81
N GLY A 155 -32.76 15.97 -24.73
CA GLY A 155 -33.64 15.75 -25.86
C GLY A 155 -33.50 16.87 -26.87
N GLU A 156 -33.16 16.53 -28.10
CA GLU A 156 -33.28 17.38 -29.26
C GLU A 156 -34.78 17.61 -29.57
N GLU A 157 -35.29 18.76 -29.20
CA GLU A 157 -36.59 19.24 -29.76
C GLU A 157 -36.38 19.59 -31.23
N THR A 158 -36.92 18.79 -32.12
CA THR A 158 -37.05 19.11 -33.54
C THR A 158 -38.16 20.14 -33.73
N PRO A 159 -37.95 21.25 -34.41
CA PRO A 159 -39.03 22.22 -34.70
C PRO A 159 -40.02 21.65 -35.74
N GLU A 160 -41.30 21.62 -35.37
CA GLU A 160 -42.40 21.32 -36.29
C GLU A 160 -42.41 22.28 -37.49
N LYS A 161 -42.34 21.72 -38.68
CA LYS A 161 -42.59 22.42 -39.94
C LYS A 161 -44.07 22.69 -40.14
N GLU A 162 -44.45 23.95 -40.05
CA GLU A 162 -45.75 24.49 -40.39
C GLU A 162 -46.03 24.26 -41.89
N THR A 163 -46.96 23.35 -42.18
CA THR A 163 -47.42 23.08 -43.55
C THR A 163 -48.52 24.05 -43.90
N THR A 164 -48.19 25.07 -44.70
CA THR A 164 -49.17 25.99 -45.29
C THR A 164 -49.95 25.26 -46.41
N ILE A 165 -51.27 25.09 -46.24
CA ILE A 165 -52.18 24.55 -47.24
C ILE A 165 -52.59 25.71 -48.14
N ILE A 166 -52.19 25.66 -49.42
CA ILE A 166 -52.67 26.53 -50.49
C ILE A 166 -53.85 25.82 -51.13
N GLN A 167 -55.01 26.46 -51.09
CA GLN A 167 -56.16 26.00 -51.87
C GLN A 167 -56.16 26.63 -53.31
N PRO A 168 -56.49 25.89 -54.34
CA PRO A 168 -56.67 26.44 -55.69
C PRO A 168 -58.09 26.93 -55.91
N ASP A 169 -58.19 28.04 -56.68
CA ASP A 169 -59.42 28.51 -57.36
C ASP A 169 -59.82 27.58 -58.46
#